data_fc02d9960ba080ea18fdbfff7450cf93
#
_entry.id   fc02d9960ba080ea18fdbfff7450cf93
#
_cell.length_a   1.000
_cell.length_b   1.000
_cell.length_c   1.000
_cell.angle_alpha   90.00
_cell.angle_beta   90.00
_cell.angle_gamma   90.00
#
_symmetry.space_group_name_H-M   'P 1'
#
loop_
_entity.id
_entity.type
_entity.pdbx_description
1 polymer ?
#
loop_
_entity_poly.entity_id
_entity_poly.type
_entity_poly.pdbx_seq_one_letter_code
_entity_poly.pdbx_strand_id
1 'polypeptide(L)'
;MRFPSASDPGLLNVIDRYVTPAAQGVGRYLHLLHGNFARDDESERTPFLQALSTAAREITDDELEILLESEWRSRLTAAWLIGFDLREHFRDVLGDLLLASQLCFAGQGYCFALARFGTDEDAQHLAVYLDRYLRRPDCPYDQRWAISALLRIDSRTGSEHAARFLHPGGLWDQWNEAQGRRRPSPPSRFIDELCAHADEDAATRDPRSAPQDAGTAP
;
A
#
# COMPACT_ATOMS: atom_id res chain seq x y z
N MET A 1 -15.93 -9.12 10.52
CA MET A 1 -14.82 -8.31 11.10
C MET A 1 -14.48 -8.90 12.46
N ARG A 2 -13.21 -9.20 12.68
CA ARG A 2 -12.66 -9.73 13.94
C ARG A 2 -12.03 -8.59 14.73
N PHE A 3 -12.23 -8.58 16.04
CA PHE A 3 -11.57 -7.62 16.94
C PHE A 3 -10.64 -8.37 17.89
N PRO A 4 -9.48 -7.78 18.23
CA PRO A 4 -8.58 -8.37 19.22
C PRO A 4 -9.34 -8.63 20.53
N SER A 5 -9.31 -9.87 20.99
CA SER A 5 -9.99 -10.30 22.21
C SER A 5 -9.17 -11.40 22.89
N ALA A 6 -9.16 -11.41 24.21
CA ALA A 6 -8.54 -12.48 24.98
C ALA A 6 -9.12 -13.88 24.67
N SER A 7 -10.30 -13.94 24.06
CA SER A 7 -10.92 -15.18 23.58
C SER A 7 -10.42 -15.66 22.23
N ASP A 8 -9.58 -14.88 21.54
CA ASP A 8 -8.98 -15.23 20.26
C ASP A 8 -7.43 -15.11 20.33
N PRO A 9 -6.77 -16.05 21.02
CA PRO A 9 -5.32 -16.00 21.19
C PRO A 9 -4.55 -16.15 19.85
N GLY A 10 -5.15 -16.79 18.85
CA GLY A 10 -4.57 -16.89 17.52
C GLY A 10 -4.43 -15.53 16.86
N LEU A 11 -5.49 -14.72 16.84
CA LEU A 11 -5.46 -13.36 16.33
C LEU A 11 -4.47 -12.48 17.10
N LEU A 12 -4.49 -12.55 18.45
CA LEU A 12 -3.56 -11.76 19.27
C LEU A 12 -2.10 -12.07 18.94
N ASN A 13 -1.75 -13.34 18.79
CA ASN A 13 -0.39 -13.77 18.46
C ASN A 13 0.08 -13.19 17.09
N VAL A 14 -0.80 -13.21 16.09
CA VAL A 14 -0.49 -12.64 14.76
C VAL A 14 -0.35 -11.12 14.83
N ILE A 15 -1.21 -10.43 15.59
CA ILE A 15 -1.12 -8.99 15.82
C ILE A 15 0.20 -8.63 16.51
N ASP A 16 0.54 -9.31 17.61
CA ASP A 16 1.77 -9.04 18.36
C ASP A 16 3.03 -9.28 17.52
N ARG A 17 2.99 -10.26 16.61
CA ARG A 17 4.11 -10.57 15.74
C ARG A 17 4.27 -9.58 14.57
N TYR A 18 3.17 -9.19 13.94
CA TYR A 18 3.24 -8.46 12.66
C TYR A 18 2.75 -7.01 12.72
N VAL A 19 1.76 -6.70 13.54
CA VAL A 19 1.15 -5.35 13.61
C VAL A 19 1.80 -4.48 14.68
N THR A 20 2.03 -5.05 15.86
CA THR A 20 2.60 -4.36 17.02
C THR A 20 3.80 -5.12 17.61
N PRO A 21 4.83 -5.47 16.80
CA PRO A 21 5.97 -6.19 17.32
C PRO A 21 6.72 -5.37 18.37
N ALA A 22 6.99 -5.97 19.55
CA ALA A 22 7.61 -5.30 20.69
C ALA A 22 8.97 -4.65 20.36
N ALA A 23 9.71 -5.22 19.42
CA ALA A 23 11.00 -4.69 18.97
C ALA A 23 10.88 -3.36 18.18
N GLN A 24 9.69 -2.97 17.72
CA GLN A 24 9.46 -1.75 16.95
C GLN A 24 8.79 -0.62 17.77
N GLY A 25 8.75 -0.73 19.08
CA GLY A 25 8.30 0.32 20.00
C GLY A 25 6.85 0.76 19.79
N VAL A 26 6.63 1.69 18.87
CA VAL A 26 5.29 2.28 18.61
C VAL A 26 4.36 1.41 17.76
N GLY A 27 4.82 0.25 17.30
CA GLY A 27 4.07 -0.64 16.43
C GLY A 27 4.22 -0.32 14.93
N ARG A 28 4.37 -1.39 14.15
CA ARG A 28 4.64 -1.30 12.70
C ARG A 28 3.62 -0.48 11.94
N TYR A 29 2.33 -0.62 12.27
CA TYR A 29 1.26 0.08 11.57
C TYR A 29 1.40 1.61 11.59
N LEU A 30 2.04 2.21 12.61
CA LEU A 30 2.25 3.67 12.68
C LEU A 30 3.31 4.15 11.67
N HIS A 31 4.32 3.37 11.41
CA HIS A 31 5.29 3.65 10.35
C HIS A 31 4.68 3.49 8.96
N LEU A 32 3.76 2.53 8.79
CA LEU A 32 3.07 2.27 7.52
C LEU A 32 1.97 3.29 7.22
N LEU A 33 1.30 3.79 8.27
CA LEU A 33 0.23 4.78 8.15
C LEU A 33 0.76 6.04 7.45
N HIS A 34 0.10 6.45 6.37
CA HIS A 34 0.51 7.58 5.52
C HIS A 34 1.92 7.44 4.89
N GLY A 35 2.51 6.26 4.93
CA GLY A 35 3.90 6.05 4.50
C GLY A 35 4.90 6.80 5.38
N ASN A 36 4.63 6.91 6.69
CA ASN A 36 5.42 7.73 7.61
C ASN A 36 6.90 7.37 7.62
N PHE A 37 7.23 6.08 7.45
CA PHE A 37 8.63 5.62 7.39
C PHE A 37 9.47 6.32 6.32
N ALA A 38 8.86 6.82 5.24
CA ALA A 38 9.58 7.52 4.18
C ALA A 38 10.12 8.90 4.63
N ARG A 39 9.60 9.44 5.74
CA ARG A 39 10.04 10.70 6.34
C ARG A 39 11.12 10.52 7.40
N ASP A 40 11.36 9.27 7.82
CA ASP A 40 12.37 8.95 8.80
C ASP A 40 13.77 9.10 8.18
N ASP A 41 14.77 9.38 9.00
CA ASP A 41 16.16 9.38 8.57
C ASP A 41 16.57 7.98 8.10
N GLU A 42 17.58 7.90 7.23
CA GLU A 42 18.05 6.63 6.66
C GLU A 42 18.44 5.62 7.75
N SER A 43 19.01 6.07 8.85
CA SER A 43 19.40 5.24 9.99
C SER A 43 18.22 4.56 10.70
N GLU A 44 17.02 5.14 10.64
CA GLU A 44 15.79 4.58 11.20
C GLU A 44 15.01 3.81 10.14
N ARG A 45 14.92 4.36 8.93
CA ARG A 45 14.19 3.78 7.81
C ARG A 45 14.76 2.44 7.35
N THR A 46 16.09 2.34 7.22
CA THR A 46 16.72 1.11 6.71
C THR A 46 16.43 -0.11 7.59
N PRO A 47 16.64 -0.08 8.93
CA PRO A 47 16.26 -1.19 9.79
C PRO A 47 14.75 -1.52 9.75
N PHE A 48 13.91 -0.49 9.65
CA PHE A 48 12.46 -0.70 9.53
C PHE A 48 12.09 -1.46 8.25
N LEU A 49 12.63 -1.04 7.10
CA LEU A 49 12.38 -1.70 5.81
C LEU A 49 12.89 -3.15 5.80
N GLN A 50 14.06 -3.41 6.38
CA GLN A 50 14.60 -4.76 6.53
C GLN A 50 13.68 -5.65 7.38
N ALA A 51 13.19 -5.13 8.51
CA ALA A 51 12.26 -5.85 9.37
C ALA A 51 10.89 -6.07 8.72
N LEU A 52 10.40 -5.09 7.96
CA LEU A 52 9.15 -5.20 7.20
C LEU A 52 9.25 -6.27 6.12
N SER A 53 10.34 -6.27 5.39
CA SER A 53 10.65 -7.22 4.36
C SER A 53 10.78 -8.66 4.88
N THR A 54 11.44 -8.83 6.02
CA THR A 54 11.54 -10.14 6.68
C THR A 54 10.16 -10.63 7.09
N ALA A 55 9.36 -9.79 7.72
CA ALA A 55 8.00 -10.11 8.13
C ALA A 55 7.10 -10.47 6.93
N ALA A 56 7.24 -9.79 5.78
CA ALA A 56 6.47 -10.06 4.59
C ALA A 56 6.69 -11.47 4.03
N ARG A 57 7.91 -11.99 4.18
CA ARG A 57 8.26 -13.36 3.76
C ARG A 57 7.87 -14.43 4.78
N GLU A 58 7.89 -14.09 6.07
CA GLU A 58 7.62 -15.04 7.14
C GLU A 58 6.14 -15.27 7.39
N ILE A 59 5.31 -14.23 7.16
CA ILE A 59 3.86 -14.31 7.38
C ILE A 59 3.24 -15.30 6.40
N THR A 60 2.39 -16.19 6.90
CA THR A 60 1.65 -17.16 6.06
C THR A 60 0.41 -16.50 5.45
N ASP A 61 -0.13 -17.11 4.39
CA ASP A 61 -1.38 -16.63 3.77
C ASP A 61 -2.56 -16.72 4.74
N ASP A 62 -2.65 -17.78 5.56
CA ASP A 62 -3.66 -17.92 6.61
C ASP A 62 -3.57 -16.77 7.64
N GLU A 63 -2.35 -16.37 8.05
CA GLU A 63 -2.14 -15.25 8.96
C GLU A 63 -2.52 -13.91 8.31
N LEU A 64 -2.25 -13.74 7.00
CA LEU A 64 -2.70 -12.57 6.24
C LEU A 64 -4.22 -12.47 6.16
N GLU A 65 -4.90 -13.58 5.88
CA GLU A 65 -6.37 -13.66 5.87
C GLU A 65 -6.96 -13.26 7.22
N ILE A 66 -6.41 -13.79 8.33
CA ILE A 66 -6.79 -13.42 9.69
C ILE A 66 -6.66 -11.89 9.91
N LEU A 67 -5.57 -11.28 9.47
CA LEU A 67 -5.37 -9.83 9.59
C LEU A 67 -6.32 -9.04 8.69
N LEU A 68 -6.59 -9.49 7.45
CA LEU A 68 -7.52 -8.83 6.52
C LEU A 68 -8.98 -8.90 7.01
N GLU A 69 -9.36 -9.88 7.80
CA GLU A 69 -10.67 -9.96 8.44
C GLU A 69 -10.83 -9.05 9.68
N SER A 70 -9.73 -8.49 10.17
CA SER A 70 -9.66 -7.76 11.45
C SER A 70 -9.90 -6.25 11.29
N GLU A 71 -9.48 -5.47 12.27
CA GLU A 71 -9.61 -4.01 12.31
C GLU A 71 -8.57 -3.31 11.40
N TRP A 72 -8.66 -1.99 11.26
CA TRP A 72 -7.92 -1.23 10.25
C TRP A 72 -6.39 -1.30 10.34
N ARG A 73 -5.79 -1.42 11.55
CA ARG A 73 -4.33 -1.51 11.72
C ARG A 73 -3.81 -2.84 11.18
N SER A 74 -4.55 -3.91 11.48
CA SER A 74 -4.27 -5.25 10.98
C SER A 74 -4.38 -5.31 9.46
N ARG A 75 -5.47 -4.78 8.90
CA ARG A 75 -5.68 -4.73 7.45
C ARG A 75 -4.64 -3.89 6.72
N LEU A 76 -4.30 -2.71 7.28
CA LEU A 76 -3.24 -1.86 6.74
C LEU A 76 -1.91 -2.64 6.68
N THR A 77 -1.52 -3.25 7.80
CA THR A 77 -0.26 -3.99 7.89
C THR A 77 -0.24 -5.18 6.94
N ALA A 78 -1.31 -5.98 6.90
CA ALA A 78 -1.42 -7.13 5.99
C ALA A 78 -1.23 -6.70 4.52
N ALA A 79 -1.90 -5.64 4.10
CA ALA A 79 -1.79 -5.16 2.72
C ALA A 79 -0.37 -4.66 2.37
N TRP A 80 0.33 -4.01 3.32
CA TRP A 80 1.74 -3.66 3.12
C TRP A 80 2.63 -4.90 2.98
N LEU A 81 2.45 -5.93 3.82
CA LEU A 81 3.21 -7.17 3.75
C LEU A 81 2.94 -7.90 2.43
N ILE A 82 1.69 -7.96 2.00
CA ILE A 82 1.27 -8.51 0.69
C ILE A 82 1.97 -7.78 -0.46
N GLY A 83 1.98 -6.44 -0.45
CA GLY A 83 2.63 -5.65 -1.48
C GLY A 83 4.16 -5.75 -1.48
N PHE A 84 4.79 -5.90 -0.32
CA PHE A 84 6.24 -6.10 -0.21
C PHE A 84 6.69 -7.42 -0.80
N ASP A 85 5.95 -8.50 -0.57
CA ASP A 85 6.27 -9.85 -1.05
C ASP A 85 5.60 -10.21 -2.39
N LEU A 86 4.88 -9.26 -3.00
CA LEU A 86 4.20 -9.40 -4.29
C LEU A 86 3.24 -10.61 -4.35
N ARG A 87 2.44 -10.83 -3.30
CA ARG A 87 1.45 -11.91 -3.24
C ARG A 87 0.21 -11.57 -4.06
N GLU A 88 0.34 -11.63 -5.38
CA GLU A 88 -0.67 -11.19 -6.35
C GLU A 88 -2.01 -11.92 -6.25
N HIS A 89 -2.04 -13.13 -5.70
CA HIS A 89 -3.28 -13.90 -5.48
C HIS A 89 -4.25 -13.24 -4.48
N PHE A 90 -3.79 -12.24 -3.70
CA PHE A 90 -4.67 -11.41 -2.86
C PHE A 90 -5.31 -10.23 -3.61
N ARG A 91 -5.03 -10.02 -4.91
CA ARG A 91 -5.51 -8.90 -5.72
C ARG A 91 -7.00 -8.62 -5.54
N ASP A 92 -7.82 -9.61 -5.82
CA ASP A 92 -9.28 -9.47 -5.79
C ASP A 92 -9.78 -9.14 -4.39
N VAL A 93 -9.24 -9.80 -3.37
CA VAL A 93 -9.58 -9.53 -1.97
C VAL A 93 -9.26 -8.09 -1.59
N LEU A 94 -8.08 -7.58 -1.98
CA LEU A 94 -7.68 -6.19 -1.73
C LEU A 94 -8.55 -5.20 -2.51
N GLY A 95 -8.88 -5.49 -3.76
CA GLY A 95 -9.79 -4.69 -4.58
C GLY A 95 -11.19 -4.58 -3.99
N ASP A 96 -11.75 -5.69 -3.53
CA ASP A 96 -13.07 -5.76 -2.89
C ASP A 96 -13.08 -5.01 -1.55
N LEU A 97 -12.05 -5.17 -0.72
CA LEU A 97 -11.90 -4.45 0.54
C LEU A 97 -11.75 -2.94 0.33
N LEU A 98 -11.00 -2.52 -0.70
CA LEU A 98 -10.88 -1.11 -1.09
C LEU A 98 -12.24 -0.55 -1.51
N LEU A 99 -12.96 -1.25 -2.38
CA LEU A 99 -14.27 -0.83 -2.88
C LEU A 99 -15.32 -0.79 -1.76
N ALA A 100 -15.26 -1.72 -0.81
CA ALA A 100 -16.15 -1.74 0.35
C ALA A 100 -15.90 -0.55 1.30
N SER A 101 -14.66 -0.06 1.39
CA SER A 101 -14.23 1.09 2.22
C SER A 101 -14.81 1.11 3.64
N GLN A 102 -14.85 -0.06 4.28
CA GLN A 102 -15.47 -0.22 5.62
C GLN A 102 -14.65 0.41 6.74
N LEU A 103 -13.34 0.56 6.54
CA LEU A 103 -12.40 1.00 7.56
C LEU A 103 -11.49 2.10 7.02
N CYS A 104 -11.46 3.24 7.72
CA CYS A 104 -10.52 4.32 7.42
C CYS A 104 -9.07 3.83 7.47
N PHE A 105 -8.21 4.40 6.63
CA PHE A 105 -6.77 4.16 6.56
C PHE A 105 -6.33 2.79 6.00
N ALA A 106 -7.14 1.74 6.09
CA ALA A 106 -6.78 0.43 5.54
C ALA A 106 -6.58 0.47 4.02
N GLY A 107 -7.37 1.29 3.31
CA GLY A 107 -7.29 1.47 1.86
C GLY A 107 -5.94 2.00 1.37
N GLN A 108 -5.16 2.67 2.24
CA GLN A 108 -3.80 3.09 1.93
C GLN A 108 -2.91 1.89 1.58
N GLY A 109 -2.98 0.83 2.39
CA GLY A 109 -2.25 -0.41 2.16
C GLY A 109 -2.74 -1.14 0.91
N TYR A 110 -4.05 -1.19 0.67
CA TYR A 110 -4.61 -1.81 -0.55
C TYR A 110 -4.12 -1.10 -1.81
N CYS A 111 -4.15 0.24 -1.82
CA CYS A 111 -3.63 1.03 -2.94
C CYS A 111 -2.13 0.81 -3.16
N PHE A 112 -1.33 0.69 -2.08
CA PHE A 112 0.08 0.37 -2.17
C PHE A 112 0.31 -1.02 -2.79
N ALA A 113 -0.37 -2.05 -2.32
CA ALA A 113 -0.21 -3.41 -2.83
C ALA A 113 -0.61 -3.50 -4.31
N LEU A 114 -1.76 -2.94 -4.71
CA LEU A 114 -2.20 -2.90 -6.11
C LEU A 114 -1.21 -2.12 -7.01
N ALA A 115 -0.63 -1.01 -6.50
CA ALA A 115 0.42 -0.27 -7.22
C ALA A 115 1.72 -1.07 -7.37
N ARG A 116 2.01 -1.96 -6.44
CA ARG A 116 3.17 -2.88 -6.48
C ARG A 116 2.97 -4.00 -7.50
N PHE A 117 1.80 -4.62 -7.54
CA PHE A 117 1.44 -5.60 -8.57
C PHE A 117 1.50 -4.99 -9.97
N GLY A 118 0.85 -3.85 -10.16
CA GLY A 118 1.10 -2.94 -11.28
C GLY A 118 0.59 -3.43 -12.63
N THR A 119 -0.45 -4.26 -12.68
CA THR A 119 -1.07 -4.76 -13.90
C THR A 119 -2.32 -3.95 -14.29
N ASP A 120 -2.86 -4.20 -15.49
CA ASP A 120 -4.13 -3.60 -15.94
C ASP A 120 -5.31 -3.98 -15.03
N GLU A 121 -5.30 -5.18 -14.50
CA GLU A 121 -6.31 -5.69 -13.57
C GLU A 121 -6.30 -4.90 -12.24
N ASP A 122 -5.12 -4.59 -11.72
CA ASP A 122 -4.96 -3.72 -10.55
C ASP A 122 -5.44 -2.29 -10.81
N ALA A 123 -5.15 -1.78 -12.01
CA ALA A 123 -5.65 -0.47 -12.46
C ALA A 123 -7.19 -0.45 -12.51
N GLN A 124 -7.84 -1.54 -12.93
CA GLN A 124 -9.30 -1.65 -12.96
C GLN A 124 -9.91 -1.59 -11.54
N HIS A 125 -9.34 -2.28 -10.55
CA HIS A 125 -9.80 -2.19 -9.15
C HIS A 125 -9.73 -0.75 -8.63
N LEU A 126 -8.60 -0.06 -8.86
CA LEU A 126 -8.42 1.34 -8.47
C LEU A 126 -9.40 2.28 -9.19
N ALA A 127 -9.62 2.05 -10.47
CA ALA A 127 -10.52 2.86 -11.29
C ALA A 127 -11.99 2.70 -10.87
N VAL A 128 -12.44 1.49 -10.55
CA VAL A 128 -13.79 1.23 -10.02
C VAL A 128 -13.99 1.92 -8.67
N TYR A 129 -12.99 1.88 -7.80
CA TYR A 129 -13.02 2.62 -6.54
C TYR A 129 -13.14 4.14 -6.76
N LEU A 130 -12.33 4.70 -7.65
CA LEU A 130 -12.34 6.15 -7.96
C LEU A 130 -13.65 6.59 -8.60
N ASP A 131 -14.23 5.79 -9.51
CA ASP A 131 -15.54 6.08 -10.11
C ASP A 131 -16.64 6.23 -9.05
N ARG A 132 -16.59 5.41 -8.00
CA ARG A 132 -17.55 5.44 -6.90
C ARG A 132 -17.28 6.60 -5.95
N TYR A 133 -16.06 6.72 -5.44
CA TYR A 133 -15.78 7.58 -4.29
C TYR A 133 -15.37 9.02 -4.63
N LEU A 134 -14.97 9.32 -5.88
CA LEU A 134 -14.83 10.71 -6.31
C LEU A 134 -16.19 11.41 -6.45
N ARG A 135 -17.29 10.67 -6.59
CA ARG A 135 -18.67 11.20 -6.58
C ARG A 135 -19.25 11.36 -5.18
N ARG A 136 -18.49 11.00 -4.15
CA ARG A 136 -18.92 11.00 -2.75
C ARG A 136 -18.02 11.93 -1.93
N PRO A 137 -18.23 13.26 -2.01
CA PRO A 137 -17.46 14.22 -1.24
C PRO A 137 -17.71 14.12 0.28
N ASP A 138 -18.80 13.49 0.67
CA ASP A 138 -19.14 13.12 2.05
C ASP A 138 -18.29 11.94 2.59
N CYS A 139 -17.56 11.25 1.72
CA CYS A 139 -16.71 10.11 2.05
C CYS A 139 -15.23 10.42 1.68
N PRO A 140 -14.52 11.27 2.42
CA PRO A 140 -13.11 11.61 2.14
C PRO A 140 -12.19 10.48 2.65
N TYR A 141 -12.12 9.38 1.92
CA TYR A 141 -11.37 8.18 2.26
C TYR A 141 -9.97 8.16 1.59
N ASP A 142 -9.68 7.13 0.81
CA ASP A 142 -8.37 6.84 0.24
C ASP A 142 -8.23 7.27 -1.24
N GLN A 143 -9.09 8.19 -1.75
CA GLN A 143 -9.08 8.65 -3.15
C GLN A 143 -7.70 9.15 -3.61
N ARG A 144 -6.94 9.80 -2.71
CA ARG A 144 -5.60 10.30 -3.02
C ARG A 144 -4.59 9.17 -3.20
N TRP A 145 -4.73 8.12 -2.43
CA TRP A 145 -3.92 6.93 -2.56
C TRP A 145 -4.27 6.18 -3.84
N ALA A 146 -5.55 6.01 -4.11
CA ALA A 146 -6.02 5.32 -5.30
C ALA A 146 -5.60 6.01 -6.60
N ILE A 147 -5.72 7.35 -6.69
CA ILE A 147 -5.30 8.08 -7.90
C ILE A 147 -3.77 8.07 -8.06
N SER A 148 -3.00 8.16 -6.98
CA SER A 148 -1.55 8.04 -7.02
C SER A 148 -1.10 6.65 -7.49
N ALA A 149 -1.74 5.59 -6.99
CA ALA A 149 -1.50 4.21 -7.40
C ALA A 149 -1.82 4.00 -8.88
N LEU A 150 -2.95 4.51 -9.34
CA LEU A 150 -3.38 4.41 -10.74
C LEU A 150 -2.41 5.11 -11.68
N LEU A 151 -1.94 6.33 -11.33
CA LEU A 151 -0.94 7.05 -12.11
C LEU A 151 0.40 6.31 -12.20
N ARG A 152 0.81 5.62 -11.14
CA ARG A 152 1.99 4.78 -11.17
C ARG A 152 1.82 3.62 -12.15
N ILE A 153 0.69 2.92 -12.09
CA ILE A 153 0.41 1.81 -13.02
C ILE A 153 0.42 2.33 -14.46
N ASP A 154 -0.32 3.39 -14.77
CA ASP A 154 -0.35 4.00 -16.10
C ASP A 154 1.05 4.34 -16.62
N SER A 155 1.88 4.94 -15.76
CA SER A 155 3.27 5.30 -16.11
C SER A 155 4.14 4.09 -16.45
N ARG A 156 3.90 2.93 -15.85
CA ARG A 156 4.71 1.71 -16.04
C ARG A 156 4.22 0.84 -17.19
N THR A 157 2.90 0.84 -17.43
CA THR A 157 2.27 0.02 -18.47
C THR A 157 2.05 0.77 -19.78
N GLY A 158 2.13 2.10 -19.74
CA GLY A 158 1.77 2.95 -20.89
C GLY A 158 0.25 3.07 -21.08
N SER A 159 -0.55 2.75 -20.07
CA SER A 159 -2.00 2.92 -20.09
C SER A 159 -2.42 4.34 -19.66
N GLU A 160 -3.70 4.66 -19.78
CA GLU A 160 -4.26 5.98 -19.49
C GLU A 160 -5.54 5.89 -18.64
N HIS A 161 -5.62 4.95 -17.71
CA HIS A 161 -6.80 4.75 -16.86
C HIS A 161 -7.13 5.99 -16.00
N ALA A 162 -6.11 6.73 -15.54
CA ALA A 162 -6.30 7.92 -14.73
C ALA A 162 -6.83 9.13 -15.54
N ALA A 163 -6.59 9.18 -16.87
CA ALA A 163 -6.93 10.32 -17.70
C ALA A 163 -8.41 10.70 -17.62
N ARG A 164 -9.31 9.72 -17.53
CA ARG A 164 -10.75 9.94 -17.43
C ARG A 164 -11.20 10.68 -16.16
N PHE A 165 -10.39 10.68 -15.10
CA PHE A 165 -10.65 11.38 -13.85
C PHE A 165 -10.03 12.77 -13.82
N LEU A 166 -8.91 12.96 -14.56
CA LEU A 166 -8.00 14.09 -14.42
C LEU A 166 -8.16 15.17 -15.51
N HIS A 167 -9.10 14.99 -16.45
CA HIS A 167 -9.36 16.05 -17.42
C HIS A 167 -9.89 17.32 -16.72
N PRO A 168 -9.69 18.52 -17.27
CA PRO A 168 -10.18 19.77 -16.68
C PRO A 168 -11.69 19.71 -16.37
N GLY A 169 -12.07 19.99 -15.13
CA GLY A 169 -13.46 19.88 -14.66
C GLY A 169 -13.93 18.43 -14.43
N GLY A 170 -13.03 17.46 -14.51
CA GLY A 170 -13.32 16.04 -14.27
C GLY A 170 -13.64 15.72 -12.81
N LEU A 171 -13.86 14.43 -12.53
CA LEU A 171 -14.26 13.98 -11.18
C LEU A 171 -13.24 14.35 -10.11
N TRP A 172 -11.94 14.37 -10.44
CA TRP A 172 -10.89 14.75 -9.51
C TRP A 172 -11.00 16.23 -9.09
N ASP A 173 -11.22 17.11 -10.07
CA ASP A 173 -11.41 18.54 -9.80
C ASP A 173 -12.66 18.80 -8.99
N GLN A 174 -13.79 18.20 -9.36
CA GLN A 174 -15.07 18.32 -8.66
C GLN A 174 -14.96 17.85 -7.20
N TRP A 175 -14.30 16.71 -6.97
CA TRP A 175 -14.09 16.19 -5.62
C TRP A 175 -13.20 17.12 -4.78
N ASN A 176 -12.11 17.65 -5.33
CA ASN A 176 -11.23 18.60 -4.63
C ASN A 176 -11.96 19.89 -4.28
N GLU A 177 -12.77 20.44 -5.19
CA GLU A 177 -13.58 21.63 -4.95
C GLU A 177 -14.59 21.41 -3.82
N ALA A 178 -15.27 20.27 -3.83
CA ALA A 178 -16.19 19.88 -2.77
C ALA A 178 -15.51 19.69 -1.40
N GLN A 179 -14.19 19.39 -1.37
CA GLN A 179 -13.37 19.36 -0.15
C GLN A 179 -12.88 20.77 0.28
N GLY A 180 -13.40 21.85 -0.32
CA GLY A 180 -13.02 23.24 0.01
C GLY A 180 -11.65 23.67 -0.51
N ARG A 181 -11.08 22.96 -1.45
CA ARG A 181 -9.79 23.28 -2.06
C ARG A 181 -9.99 24.22 -3.24
N ARG A 182 -9.66 25.49 -3.04
CA ARG A 182 -9.85 26.54 -4.05
C ARG A 182 -9.09 26.36 -5.36
N ARG A 183 -8.09 25.49 -5.38
CA ARG A 183 -7.37 25.06 -6.60
C ARG A 183 -7.21 23.54 -6.53
N PRO A 184 -7.71 22.81 -7.53
CA PRO A 184 -7.42 21.39 -7.64
C PRO A 184 -5.91 21.18 -7.63
N SER A 185 -5.39 20.52 -6.60
CA SER A 185 -4.00 20.14 -6.61
C SER A 185 -3.85 18.95 -7.55
N PRO A 186 -2.84 18.93 -8.45
CA PRO A 186 -2.56 17.73 -9.22
C PRO A 186 -2.35 16.56 -8.26
N PRO A 187 -2.73 15.34 -8.64
CA PRO A 187 -2.48 14.19 -7.79
C PRO A 187 -0.98 14.04 -7.55
N SER A 188 -0.63 13.79 -6.30
CA SER A 188 0.76 13.53 -5.93
C SER A 188 1.15 12.10 -6.32
N ARG A 189 2.40 11.91 -6.71
CA ARG A 189 2.97 10.59 -7.03
C ARG A 189 3.75 9.98 -5.85
N PHE A 190 3.36 10.29 -4.64
CA PHE A 190 4.07 9.81 -3.44
C PHE A 190 4.16 8.28 -3.34
N ILE A 191 3.23 7.53 -3.96
CA ILE A 191 3.31 6.07 -4.03
C ILE A 191 4.52 5.58 -4.84
N ASP A 192 5.02 6.38 -5.81
CA ASP A 192 6.22 6.02 -6.55
C ASP A 192 7.43 5.87 -5.61
N GLU A 193 7.59 6.81 -4.66
CA GLU A 193 8.64 6.76 -3.64
C GLU A 193 8.48 5.55 -2.71
N LEU A 194 7.26 5.31 -2.22
CA LEU A 194 6.98 4.17 -1.35
C LEU A 194 7.25 2.83 -2.03
N CYS A 195 6.88 2.70 -3.31
CA CYS A 195 7.18 1.51 -4.09
C CYS A 195 8.68 1.37 -4.39
N ALA A 196 9.40 2.48 -4.62
CA ALA A 196 10.84 2.45 -4.86
C ALA A 196 11.60 1.83 -3.68
N HIS A 197 11.23 2.17 -2.44
CA HIS A 197 11.82 1.54 -1.26
C HIS A 197 11.63 0.02 -1.21
N ALA A 198 10.47 -0.48 -1.65
CA ALA A 198 10.22 -1.91 -1.72
C ALA A 198 10.96 -2.58 -2.90
N ASP A 199 11.14 -1.86 -4.03
CA ASP A 199 11.91 -2.34 -5.18
C ASP A 199 13.41 -2.43 -4.86
N GLU A 200 13.98 -1.41 -4.17
CA GLU A 200 15.38 -1.37 -3.72
C GLU A 200 15.69 -2.54 -2.77
N ASP A 201 14.80 -2.80 -1.80
CA ASP A 201 14.94 -3.90 -0.88
C ASP A 201 14.88 -5.27 -1.62
N ALA A 202 14.03 -5.41 -2.64
CA ALA A 202 14.00 -6.60 -3.48
C ALA A 202 15.29 -6.78 -4.32
N ALA A 203 15.82 -5.68 -4.88
CA ALA A 203 17.03 -5.70 -5.70
C ALA A 203 18.30 -6.04 -4.89
N THR A 204 18.41 -5.57 -3.66
CA THR A 204 19.54 -5.88 -2.77
C THR A 204 19.59 -7.36 -2.38
N ARG A 205 18.51 -8.09 -2.58
CA ARG A 205 18.37 -9.52 -2.22
C ARG A 205 18.58 -10.48 -3.37
N ASP A 206 18.54 -10.03 -4.64
CA ASP A 206 18.85 -10.91 -5.77
C ASP A 206 20.39 -11.04 -5.91
N PRO A 207 20.96 -12.25 -5.61
CA PRO A 207 22.41 -12.45 -5.70
C PRO A 207 22.98 -12.21 -7.11
N ARG A 208 22.11 -12.11 -8.13
CA ARG A 208 22.49 -11.82 -9.52
C ARG A 208 22.70 -10.33 -9.79
N SER A 209 22.30 -9.44 -8.88
CA SER A 209 22.48 -8.00 -8.96
C SER A 209 23.83 -7.52 -8.38
N ALA A 210 24.65 -8.41 -7.83
CA ALA A 210 26.00 -8.04 -7.40
C ALA A 210 26.84 -7.67 -8.63
N PRO A 211 27.56 -6.52 -8.64
CA PRO A 211 28.47 -6.17 -9.71
C PRO A 211 29.46 -7.31 -9.86
N GLN A 212 29.51 -7.91 -11.05
CA GLN A 212 30.58 -8.85 -11.40
C GLN A 212 31.89 -8.05 -11.34
N ASP A 213 32.70 -8.29 -10.31
CA ASP A 213 34.04 -7.78 -10.24
C ASP A 213 34.73 -8.12 -11.58
N ALA A 214 35.02 -7.06 -12.34
CA ALA A 214 35.81 -7.17 -13.54
C ALA A 214 37.17 -7.73 -13.12
N GLY A 215 37.31 -9.06 -13.24
CA GLY A 215 38.53 -9.77 -12.95
C GLY A 215 39.68 -9.08 -13.68
N THR A 216 40.57 -8.48 -12.93
CA THR A 216 41.91 -8.08 -13.34
C THR A 216 42.61 -9.36 -13.82
N ALA A 217 42.70 -9.52 -15.11
CA ALA A 217 43.59 -10.51 -15.72
C ALA A 217 45.07 -10.03 -15.54
N PRO A 218 46.00 -10.93 -15.31
CA PRO A 218 47.41 -10.61 -15.07
C PRO A 218 48.12 -10.12 -16.30
#